data_b0628cffe697e7529be9d4b133387a40
#
_entry.id   b0628cffe697e7529be9d4b133387a40
#
_cell.length_a   1.000
_cell.length_b   1.000
_cell.length_c   1.000
_cell.angle_alpha   90.00
_cell.angle_beta   90.00
_cell.angle_gamma   90.00
#
_symmetry.space_group_name_H-M   'P 1'
#
loop_
_entity.id
_entity.type
_entity.pdbx_description
1 polymer ?
#
loop_
_entity_poly.entity_id
_entity_poly.type
_entity_poly.pdbx_seq_one_letter_code
_entity_poly.pdbx_strand_id
1 'polypeptide(L)'
;GRVDEVREGAQACVKLSMTSYNHPIEWLQKAYPNTYFHVEGRGDGITDRIDELHEVYEGGMLHIAAQQGRPIGMLAGVYRGADDVYAGFDRIAALGIGYHNPHQWYVDYEPEATIELAKVTDPQGLMNPGKLVEPGTFNTGSQM
;
A
#
# COMPACT_ATOMS: atom_id res chain seq x y z
N GLY A 1 34.16 -13.64 -5.75
CA GLY A 1 32.84 -14.12 -5.30
C GLY A 1 32.01 -12.98 -4.75
N ARG A 2 32.30 -12.47 -3.57
CA ARG A 2 31.43 -11.49 -2.90
C ARG A 2 31.29 -10.13 -3.59
N VAL A 3 32.32 -9.66 -4.29
CA VAL A 3 32.28 -8.35 -4.98
C VAL A 3 31.39 -8.43 -6.21
N ASP A 4 31.39 -9.55 -6.91
CA ASP A 4 30.58 -9.76 -8.10
C ASP A 4 29.10 -9.93 -7.70
N GLU A 5 28.82 -10.66 -6.63
CA GLU A 5 27.47 -10.79 -6.06
C GLU A 5 26.90 -9.44 -5.61
N VAL A 6 27.71 -8.57 -5.00
CA VAL A 6 27.28 -7.23 -4.62
C VAL A 6 27.01 -6.36 -5.86
N ARG A 7 27.82 -6.46 -6.92
CA ARG A 7 27.58 -5.74 -8.16
C ARG A 7 26.34 -6.21 -8.88
N GLU A 8 26.13 -7.51 -8.97
CA GLU A 8 24.92 -8.09 -9.57
C GLU A 8 23.67 -7.71 -8.77
N GLY A 9 23.74 -7.76 -7.44
CA GLY A 9 22.68 -7.30 -6.58
C GLY A 9 22.37 -5.82 -6.75
N ALA A 10 23.38 -4.95 -6.81
CA ALA A 10 23.21 -3.53 -7.07
C ALA A 10 22.59 -3.25 -8.44
N GLN A 11 23.00 -3.98 -9.48
CA GLN A 11 22.39 -3.85 -10.82
C GLN A 11 20.93 -4.33 -10.84
N ALA A 12 20.61 -5.40 -10.11
CA ALA A 12 19.24 -5.87 -9.96
C ALA A 12 18.37 -4.82 -9.25
N CYS A 13 18.88 -4.20 -8.17
CA CYS A 13 18.20 -3.11 -7.47
C CYS A 13 17.95 -1.90 -8.38
N VAL A 14 18.93 -1.50 -9.19
CA VAL A 14 18.75 -0.42 -10.16
C VAL A 14 17.68 -0.75 -11.18
N LYS A 15 17.67 -1.97 -11.71
CA LYS A 15 16.61 -2.42 -12.65
C LYS A 15 15.23 -2.40 -12.00
N LEU A 16 15.12 -2.87 -10.75
CA LEU A 16 13.87 -2.85 -10.00
C LEU A 16 13.40 -1.41 -9.71
N SER A 17 14.31 -0.51 -9.37
CA SER A 17 13.97 0.89 -9.10
C SER A 17 13.49 1.65 -10.35
N MET A 18 13.81 1.18 -11.53
CA MET A 18 13.32 1.73 -12.81
C MET A 18 11.93 1.18 -13.19
N THR A 19 11.44 0.19 -12.48
CA THR A 19 10.10 -0.35 -12.66
C THR A 19 9.13 0.36 -11.72
N SER A 20 7.83 0.27 -12.00
CA SER A 20 6.82 0.78 -11.08
C SER A 20 6.92 0.10 -9.72
N TYR A 21 6.70 0.85 -8.68
CA TYR A 21 6.64 0.40 -7.30
C TYR A 21 5.74 -0.83 -7.08
N ASN A 22 4.64 -0.93 -7.83
CA ASN A 22 3.66 -2.01 -7.74
C ASN A 22 3.98 -3.25 -8.59
N HIS A 23 5.00 -3.22 -9.44
CA HIS A 23 5.25 -4.25 -10.43
C HIS A 23 5.34 -5.68 -9.89
N PRO A 24 5.96 -5.96 -8.73
CA PRO A 24 5.99 -7.32 -8.20
C PRO A 24 4.58 -7.89 -7.97
N ILE A 25 3.67 -7.09 -7.45
CA ILE A 25 2.28 -7.49 -7.21
C ILE A 25 1.49 -7.61 -8.51
N GLU A 26 1.66 -6.68 -9.44
CA GLU A 26 1.01 -6.75 -10.73
C GLU A 26 1.38 -8.02 -11.51
N TRP A 27 2.64 -8.46 -11.41
CA TRP A 27 3.08 -9.72 -11.98
C TRP A 27 2.40 -10.93 -11.34
N LEU A 28 2.31 -10.95 -10.02
CA LEU A 28 1.61 -12.00 -9.28
C LEU A 28 0.12 -12.02 -9.61
N GLN A 29 -0.52 -10.86 -9.68
CA GLN A 29 -1.93 -10.74 -10.04
C GLN A 29 -2.22 -11.17 -11.48
N LYS A 30 -1.29 -10.93 -12.41
CA LYS A 30 -1.40 -11.46 -13.78
C LYS A 30 -1.32 -12.99 -13.84
N ALA A 31 -0.40 -13.56 -13.06
CA ALA A 31 -0.22 -15.02 -13.01
C ALA A 31 -1.36 -15.71 -12.25
N TYR A 32 -1.87 -15.06 -11.20
CA TYR A 32 -2.88 -15.60 -10.28
C TYR A 32 -3.94 -14.54 -9.97
N PRO A 33 -4.87 -14.28 -10.89
CA PRO A 33 -5.92 -13.28 -10.71
C PRO A 33 -6.71 -13.50 -9.41
N ASN A 34 -7.02 -12.42 -8.70
CA ASN A 34 -7.77 -12.42 -7.44
C ASN A 34 -7.13 -13.20 -6.27
N THR A 35 -5.84 -13.51 -6.37
CA THR A 35 -5.15 -14.28 -5.31
C THR A 35 -4.32 -13.39 -4.39
N TYR A 36 -3.83 -12.26 -4.90
CA TYR A 36 -2.93 -11.38 -4.15
C TYR A 36 -3.46 -9.96 -4.04
N PHE A 37 -3.14 -9.33 -2.92
CA PHE A 37 -3.40 -7.92 -2.67
C PHE A 37 -2.16 -7.26 -2.08
N HIS A 38 -2.16 -5.93 -1.96
CA HIS A 38 -1.15 -5.21 -1.22
C HIS A 38 -1.72 -4.00 -0.48
N VAL A 39 -1.00 -3.60 0.58
CA VAL A 39 -1.24 -2.40 1.36
C VAL A 39 0.08 -1.68 1.59
N GLU A 40 0.04 -0.39 1.92
CA GLU A 40 1.22 0.39 2.24
C GLU A 40 1.38 0.55 3.75
N GLY A 41 2.63 0.38 4.23
CA GLY A 41 3.06 0.78 5.56
C GLY A 41 3.97 2.01 5.48
N ARG A 42 3.95 2.86 6.52
CA ARG A 42 4.75 4.10 6.56
C ARG A 42 5.39 4.28 7.93
N GLY A 43 6.65 4.74 7.92
CA GLY A 43 7.39 5.14 9.11
C GLY A 43 8.58 4.24 9.44
N ASP A 44 9.39 4.71 10.36
CA ASP A 44 10.65 4.07 10.72
C ASP A 44 10.47 2.66 11.30
N GLY A 45 9.33 2.38 11.91
CA GLY A 45 8.98 1.05 12.41
C GLY A 45 9.02 -0.05 11.33
N ILE A 46 8.93 0.30 10.04
CA ILE A 46 9.02 -0.69 8.94
C ILE A 46 10.37 -1.41 8.96
N THR A 47 11.46 -0.66 9.14
CA THR A 47 12.81 -1.24 9.19
C THR A 47 13.11 -1.92 10.51
N ASP A 48 12.53 -1.45 11.59
CA ASP A 48 12.76 -1.96 12.92
C ASP A 48 11.96 -3.23 13.23
N ARG A 49 10.88 -3.46 12.49
CA ARG A 49 9.92 -4.56 12.73
C ARG A 49 9.67 -5.39 11.44
N ILE A 50 10.72 -5.62 10.65
CA ILE A 50 10.63 -6.33 9.37
C ILE A 50 10.05 -7.75 9.54
N ASP A 51 10.52 -8.49 10.52
CA ASP A 51 10.12 -9.87 10.74
C ASP A 51 8.63 -9.95 11.13
N GLU A 52 8.17 -9.08 12.03
CA GLU A 52 6.77 -9.02 12.41
C GLU A 52 5.86 -8.55 11.27
N LEU A 53 6.36 -7.65 10.41
CA LEU A 53 5.61 -7.23 9.23
C LEU A 53 5.42 -8.38 8.23
N HIS A 54 6.42 -9.22 8.05
CA HIS A 54 6.30 -10.41 7.20
C HIS A 54 5.21 -11.38 7.67
N GLU A 55 4.96 -11.43 8.98
CA GLU A 55 3.95 -12.29 9.59
C GLU A 55 2.52 -11.71 9.56
N VAL A 56 2.36 -10.46 9.10
CA VAL A 56 1.04 -9.82 9.07
C VAL A 56 0.08 -10.51 8.11
N TYR A 57 0.55 -10.88 6.93
CA TYR A 57 -0.27 -11.56 5.93
C TYR A 57 0.38 -12.87 5.47
N GLU A 58 -0.43 -13.89 5.27
CA GLU A 58 0.07 -15.17 4.74
C GLU A 58 0.65 -15.01 3.34
N GLY A 59 1.78 -15.69 3.10
CA GLY A 59 2.53 -15.57 1.85
C GLY A 59 3.15 -14.19 1.68
N GLY A 60 3.34 -13.48 2.78
CA GLY A 60 3.74 -12.09 2.84
C GLY A 60 5.01 -11.79 2.07
N MET A 61 4.95 -10.74 1.27
CA MET A 61 6.06 -10.13 0.58
C MET A 61 6.16 -8.69 1.03
N LEU A 62 7.37 -8.25 1.39
CA LEU A 62 7.62 -6.88 1.82
C LEU A 62 8.60 -6.22 0.85
N HIS A 63 8.14 -5.19 0.16
CA HIS A 63 8.97 -4.31 -0.63
C HIS A 63 9.18 -3.01 0.14
N ILE A 64 10.41 -2.68 0.47
CA ILE A 64 10.75 -1.44 1.18
C ILE A 64 11.40 -0.47 0.20
N ALA A 65 10.90 0.75 0.19
CA ALA A 65 11.47 1.88 -0.53
C ALA A 65 11.68 3.06 0.43
N ALA A 66 12.31 4.13 -0.03
CA ALA A 66 12.42 5.37 0.71
C ALA A 66 11.65 6.48 -0.02
N GLN A 67 10.82 7.19 0.71
CA GLN A 67 10.09 8.34 0.22
C GLN A 67 10.34 9.53 1.15
N GLN A 68 10.88 10.61 0.60
CA GLN A 68 11.22 11.82 1.38
C GLN A 68 12.10 11.54 2.61
N GLY A 69 13.05 10.59 2.48
CA GLY A 69 13.97 10.22 3.54
C GLY A 69 13.38 9.30 4.63
N ARG A 70 12.18 8.77 4.45
CA ARG A 70 11.52 7.83 5.37
C ARG A 70 11.22 6.51 4.70
N PRO A 71 11.24 5.38 5.44
CA PRO A 71 10.82 4.10 4.91
C PRO A 71 9.33 4.12 4.54
N ILE A 72 9.03 3.53 3.40
CA ILE A 72 7.69 3.13 3.00
C ILE A 72 7.75 1.67 2.60
N GLY A 73 6.82 0.87 3.08
CA GLY A 73 6.75 -0.55 2.80
C GLY A 73 5.48 -0.89 2.05
N MET A 74 5.60 -1.72 1.03
CA MET A 74 4.47 -2.38 0.41
C MET A 74 4.41 -3.80 0.94
N LEU A 75 3.36 -4.09 1.68
CA LEU A 75 3.06 -5.42 2.18
C LEU A 75 2.09 -6.09 1.22
N ALA A 76 2.49 -7.21 0.68
CA ALA A 76 1.65 -8.04 -0.16
C ALA A 76 1.32 -9.34 0.54
N GLY A 77 0.16 -9.91 0.26
CA GLY A 77 -0.27 -11.17 0.82
C GLY A 77 -1.29 -11.89 -0.05
N VAL A 78 -1.59 -13.11 0.33
CA VAL A 78 -2.66 -13.89 -0.29
C VAL A 78 -4.00 -13.31 0.15
N TYR A 79 -4.86 -12.97 -0.80
CA TYR A 79 -6.19 -12.45 -0.52
C TYR A 79 -7.13 -13.59 -0.09
N ARG A 80 -7.64 -13.50 1.11
CA ARG A 80 -8.61 -14.45 1.70
C ARG A 80 -9.98 -13.82 1.94
N GLY A 81 -10.08 -12.51 1.80
CA GLY A 81 -11.28 -11.72 2.02
C GLY A 81 -10.97 -10.38 2.66
N ALA A 82 -11.94 -9.47 2.64
CA ALA A 82 -11.81 -8.13 3.17
C ALA A 82 -11.45 -8.13 4.67
N ASP A 83 -12.11 -8.98 5.43
CA ASP A 83 -11.92 -9.04 6.89
C ASP A 83 -10.47 -9.37 7.27
N ASP A 84 -9.80 -10.24 6.49
CA ASP A 84 -8.38 -10.57 6.73
C ASP A 84 -7.47 -9.38 6.42
N VAL A 85 -7.75 -8.63 5.35
CA VAL A 85 -7.02 -7.40 5.01
C VAL A 85 -7.15 -6.37 6.11
N TYR A 86 -8.36 -6.12 6.60
CA TYR A 86 -8.61 -5.14 7.67
C TYR A 86 -8.02 -5.59 9.02
N ALA A 87 -8.10 -6.87 9.36
CA ALA A 87 -7.42 -7.41 10.54
C ALA A 87 -5.89 -7.22 10.47
N GLY A 88 -5.33 -7.24 9.27
CA GLY A 88 -3.93 -6.91 9.04
C GLY A 88 -3.61 -5.45 9.33
N PHE A 89 -4.49 -4.50 9.06
CA PHE A 89 -4.31 -3.10 9.43
C PHE A 89 -4.19 -2.91 10.94
N ASP A 90 -5.02 -3.59 11.72
CA ASP A 90 -4.94 -3.55 13.18
C ASP A 90 -3.59 -4.10 13.68
N ARG A 91 -3.09 -5.17 13.04
CA ARG A 91 -1.76 -5.73 13.35
C ARG A 91 -0.64 -4.77 13.00
N ILE A 92 -0.68 -4.11 11.84
CA ILE A 92 0.29 -3.09 11.42
C ILE A 92 0.27 -1.91 12.39
N ALA A 93 -0.92 -1.43 12.76
CA ALA A 93 -1.07 -0.34 13.73
C ALA A 93 -0.51 -0.70 15.12
N ALA A 94 -0.71 -1.95 15.56
CA ALA A 94 -0.18 -2.44 16.83
C ALA A 94 1.36 -2.48 16.86
N LEU A 95 2.01 -2.55 15.69
CA LEU A 95 3.47 -2.42 15.56
C LEU A 95 3.94 -0.96 15.56
N GLY A 96 3.03 0.01 15.69
CA GLY A 96 3.34 1.44 15.64
C GLY A 96 3.62 1.96 14.22
N ILE A 97 3.18 1.25 13.20
CA ILE A 97 3.40 1.58 11.80
C ILE A 97 2.13 2.17 11.23
N GLY A 98 2.23 3.33 10.58
CA GLY A 98 1.11 3.90 9.81
C GLY A 98 0.81 3.03 8.58
N TYR A 99 -0.44 2.95 8.21
CA TYR A 99 -0.84 2.17 7.03
C TYR A 99 -1.76 2.96 6.10
N HIS A 100 -1.84 2.53 4.86
CA HIS A 100 -2.70 3.08 3.83
C HIS A 100 -3.12 1.97 2.86
N ASN A 101 -4.40 1.99 2.46
CA ASN A 101 -4.87 1.15 1.36
C ASN A 101 -4.83 1.96 0.04
N PRO A 102 -3.84 1.72 -0.85
CA PRO A 102 -3.69 2.49 -2.08
C PRO A 102 -4.79 2.19 -3.12
N HIS A 103 -5.58 1.15 -2.88
CA HIS A 103 -6.65 0.71 -3.80
C HIS A 103 -8.05 1.15 -3.38
N GLN A 104 -8.15 1.99 -2.35
CA GLN A 104 -9.44 2.60 -2.03
C GLN A 104 -9.93 3.45 -3.19
N TRP A 105 -11.19 3.31 -3.51
CA TRP A 105 -11.79 4.06 -4.61
C TRP A 105 -12.32 5.44 -4.18
N TYR A 106 -12.33 5.73 -2.89
CA TYR A 106 -12.70 7.03 -2.29
C TYR A 106 -11.55 7.60 -1.45
N VAL A 107 -11.61 8.90 -1.15
CA VAL A 107 -10.63 9.56 -0.29
C VAL A 107 -10.99 9.32 1.18
N ASP A 108 -10.08 8.70 1.92
CA ASP A 108 -10.25 8.37 3.35
C ASP A 108 -9.39 9.23 4.30
N TYR A 109 -8.42 9.97 3.75
CA TYR A 109 -7.57 10.87 4.52
C TYR A 109 -8.07 12.30 4.42
N GLU A 110 -8.46 12.89 5.57
CA GLU A 110 -9.00 14.25 5.68
C GLU A 110 -10.06 14.56 4.60
N PRO A 111 -11.11 13.73 4.45
CA PRO A 111 -12.06 13.86 3.35
C PRO A 111 -12.80 15.21 3.39
N GLU A 112 -13.16 15.72 4.56
CA GLU A 112 -13.83 17.01 4.71
C GLU A 112 -12.96 18.16 4.18
N ALA A 113 -11.68 18.22 4.58
CA ALA A 113 -10.75 19.24 4.11
C ALA A 113 -10.55 19.16 2.59
N THR A 114 -10.48 17.95 2.05
CA THR A 114 -10.35 17.72 0.61
C THR A 114 -11.61 18.15 -0.15
N ILE A 115 -12.79 17.85 0.37
CA ILE A 115 -14.08 18.28 -0.21
C ILE A 115 -14.18 19.81 -0.22
N GLU A 116 -13.85 20.47 0.90
CA GLU A 116 -13.88 21.95 0.98
C GLU A 116 -12.90 22.58 -0.03
N LEU A 117 -11.69 22.03 -0.15
CA LEU A 117 -10.73 22.50 -1.14
C LEU A 117 -11.24 22.29 -2.57
N ALA A 118 -11.86 21.16 -2.85
CA ALA A 118 -12.40 20.83 -4.16
C ALA A 118 -13.50 21.80 -4.62
N LYS A 119 -14.30 22.35 -3.71
CA LYS A 119 -15.31 23.37 -4.04
C LYS A 119 -14.70 24.60 -4.73
N VAL A 120 -13.43 24.90 -4.44
CA VAL A 120 -12.71 26.04 -5.03
C VAL A 120 -11.87 25.61 -6.23
N THR A 121 -11.20 24.46 -6.16
CA THR A 121 -10.23 24.01 -7.17
C THR A 121 -10.88 23.21 -8.30
N ASP A 122 -11.99 22.55 -8.03
CA ASP A 122 -12.75 21.74 -8.98
C ASP A 122 -14.28 21.90 -8.80
N PRO A 123 -14.81 23.13 -8.97
CA PRO A 123 -16.21 23.41 -8.69
C PRO A 123 -17.20 22.64 -9.59
N GLN A 124 -16.72 22.06 -10.68
CA GLN A 124 -17.52 21.26 -11.58
C GLN A 124 -17.43 19.74 -11.31
N GLY A 125 -16.60 19.31 -10.36
CA GLY A 125 -16.41 17.90 -9.99
C GLY A 125 -15.85 17.03 -11.14
N LEU A 126 -14.95 17.59 -11.96
CA LEU A 126 -14.38 16.90 -13.11
C LEU A 126 -13.18 16.02 -12.75
N MET A 127 -12.51 16.33 -11.63
CA MET A 127 -11.35 15.59 -11.17
C MET A 127 -11.78 14.43 -10.28
N ASN A 128 -11.40 13.22 -10.68
CA ASN A 128 -11.69 11.99 -9.91
C ASN A 128 -13.17 11.87 -9.49
N PRO A 129 -14.13 11.92 -10.42
CA PRO A 129 -15.55 11.91 -10.10
C PRO A 129 -15.91 10.67 -9.27
N GLY A 130 -16.71 10.86 -8.22
CA GLY A 130 -17.13 9.81 -7.29
C GLY A 130 -16.10 9.42 -6.22
N LYS A 131 -14.94 10.09 -6.16
CA LYS A 131 -13.90 9.79 -5.15
C LYS A 131 -14.04 10.61 -3.87
N LEU A 132 -14.61 11.81 -3.97
CA LEU A 132 -14.89 12.67 -2.83
C LEU A 132 -16.30 12.39 -2.34
N VAL A 133 -16.41 11.68 -1.23
CA VAL A 133 -17.70 11.28 -0.64
C VAL A 133 -17.75 11.71 0.81
N GLU A 134 -18.92 12.12 1.27
CA GLU A 134 -19.12 12.50 2.65
C GLU A 134 -18.76 11.35 3.61
N PRO A 135 -18.07 11.63 4.71
CA PRO A 135 -17.74 10.64 5.73
C PRO A 135 -18.96 9.85 6.19
N GLY A 136 -18.82 8.54 6.31
CA GLY A 136 -19.91 7.65 6.74
C GLY A 136 -20.90 7.24 5.65
N THR A 137 -20.71 7.71 4.40
CA THR A 137 -21.56 7.33 3.26
C THR A 137 -21.37 5.86 2.85
N PHE A 138 -20.21 5.29 3.16
CA PHE A 138 -19.87 3.91 2.84
C PHE A 138 -19.75 3.04 4.09
N ASN A 139 -20.46 1.92 4.06
CA ASN A 139 -20.22 0.84 5.00
C ASN A 139 -19.02 0.05 4.49
N THR A 140 -17.90 0.12 5.19
CA THR A 140 -16.61 -0.45 4.78
C THR A 140 -16.61 -1.97 4.53
N GLY A 141 -17.68 -2.66 4.93
CA GLY A 141 -17.82 -4.11 4.77
C GLY A 141 -18.43 -4.60 3.44
N SER A 142 -18.82 -3.71 2.51
CA SER A 142 -19.56 -4.12 1.31
C SER A 142 -18.90 -3.77 -0.04
N GLN A 143 -17.62 -3.35 -0.05
CA GLN A 143 -17.02 -2.80 -1.27
C GLN A 143 -15.64 -3.38 -1.61
N MET A 144 -15.58 -4.68 -1.70
CA MET A 144 -14.56 -5.35 -2.50
C MET A 144 -15.18 -6.39 -3.42
#